data_6d8caf463118ec313f3044bd22487e19
#
_entry.id   6d8caf463118ec313f3044bd22487e19
#
_cell.length_a   1.000
_cell.length_b   1.000
_cell.length_c   1.000
_cell.angle_alpha   90.00
_cell.angle_beta   90.00
_cell.angle_gamma   90.00
#
_symmetry.space_group_name_H-M   'P 1'
#
loop_
_entity.id
_entity.type
_entity.pdbx_description
1 polymer ?
#
loop_
_entity_poly.entity_id
_entity_poly.type
_entity_poly.pdbx_seq_one_letter_code
_entity_poly.pdbx_strand_id
1 'polypeptide(L)'
;MTTVFLADDEKLVLRSIEKTLLRAGYDVVTATDCRSGSEVFAENADQVDIAVLDLNMPDFDGVPKPGAGLDLLTHLKEQKPSLPVIILTAYDEVTKAKDAASGGASAFFVKGREQGLVDLIQKILTES
;
A
#
# COMPACT_ATOMS: atom_id res chain seq x y z
N MET A 1 2.91 -18.42 -3.07
CA MET A 1 2.73 -17.32 -4.02
C MET A 1 2.66 -16.00 -3.27
N THR A 2 3.29 -14.97 -3.79
CA THR A 2 3.32 -13.66 -3.12
C THR A 2 1.96 -12.96 -3.18
N THR A 3 1.50 -12.47 -2.06
CA THR A 3 0.24 -11.73 -1.95
C THR A 3 0.52 -10.28 -1.59
N VAL A 4 -0.02 -9.36 -2.39
CA VAL A 4 0.11 -7.91 -2.19
C VAL A 4 -1.22 -7.37 -1.68
N PHE A 5 -1.17 -6.59 -0.58
CA PHE A 5 -2.32 -5.82 -0.12
C PHE A 5 -2.23 -4.43 -0.75
N LEU A 6 -3.25 -4.04 -1.49
CA LEU A 6 -3.26 -2.77 -2.23
C LEU A 6 -4.45 -1.92 -1.80
N ALA A 7 -4.19 -0.72 -1.29
CA ALA A 7 -5.24 0.21 -0.88
C ALA A 7 -5.11 1.54 -1.61
N ASP A 8 -6.17 1.95 -2.31
CA ASP A 8 -6.23 3.21 -3.04
C ASP A 8 -7.71 3.56 -3.27
N ASP A 9 -8.12 4.81 -3.02
CA ASP A 9 -9.50 5.21 -3.19
C ASP A 9 -9.84 5.61 -4.64
N GLU A 10 -8.85 5.79 -5.48
CA GLU A 10 -9.05 6.06 -6.91
C GLU A 10 -9.25 4.73 -7.64
N LYS A 11 -10.49 4.37 -7.91
CA LYS A 11 -10.84 3.06 -8.47
C LYS A 11 -10.12 2.72 -9.77
N LEU A 12 -9.91 3.69 -10.65
CA LEU A 12 -9.22 3.45 -11.91
C LEU A 12 -7.74 3.15 -11.67
N VAL A 13 -7.10 3.88 -10.77
CA VAL A 13 -5.70 3.65 -10.38
C VAL A 13 -5.58 2.29 -9.71
N LEU A 14 -6.49 1.99 -8.78
CA LEU A 14 -6.51 0.70 -8.07
C LEU A 14 -6.56 -0.47 -9.06
N ARG A 15 -7.49 -0.41 -10.02
CA ARG A 15 -7.64 -1.47 -11.01
C ARG A 15 -6.44 -1.60 -11.92
N SER A 16 -5.84 -0.48 -12.33
CA SER A 16 -4.66 -0.49 -13.18
C SER A 16 -3.49 -1.17 -12.47
N ILE A 17 -3.25 -0.80 -11.23
CA ILE A 17 -2.16 -1.39 -10.44
C ILE A 17 -2.44 -2.86 -10.15
N GLU A 18 -3.67 -3.20 -9.75
CA GLU A 18 -4.07 -4.58 -9.50
C GLU A 18 -3.80 -5.46 -10.72
N LYS A 19 -4.22 -5.00 -11.90
CA LYS A 19 -4.05 -5.73 -13.15
C LYS A 19 -2.56 -5.96 -13.45
N THR A 20 -1.75 -4.93 -13.26
CA THR A 20 -0.30 -5.03 -13.46
C THR A 20 0.33 -6.05 -12.51
N LEU A 21 -0.06 -6.04 -11.25
CA LEU A 21 0.44 -6.98 -10.25
C LEU A 21 0.01 -8.41 -10.54
N LEU A 22 -1.26 -8.60 -10.94
CA LEU A 22 -1.75 -9.94 -11.32
C LEU A 22 -0.98 -10.49 -12.52
N ARG A 23 -0.68 -9.65 -13.51
CA ARG A 23 0.11 -10.05 -14.67
C ARG A 23 1.54 -10.42 -14.30
N ALA A 24 2.07 -9.83 -13.24
CA ALA A 24 3.40 -10.14 -12.73
C ALA A 24 3.43 -11.45 -11.90
N GLY A 25 2.28 -12.07 -11.69
CA GLY A 25 2.18 -13.35 -10.98
C GLY A 25 1.88 -13.23 -9.50
N TYR A 26 1.52 -12.04 -9.01
CA TYR A 26 1.14 -11.85 -7.61
C TYR A 26 -0.35 -12.07 -7.40
N ASP A 27 -0.71 -12.52 -6.20
CA ASP A 27 -2.09 -12.42 -5.73
C ASP A 27 -2.29 -11.04 -5.14
N VAL A 28 -3.50 -10.49 -5.26
CA VAL A 28 -3.78 -9.13 -4.78
C VAL A 28 -5.08 -9.12 -3.98
N VAL A 29 -5.05 -8.48 -2.81
CA VAL A 29 -6.26 -8.14 -2.06
C VAL A 29 -6.33 -6.63 -2.00
N THR A 30 -7.52 -6.07 -2.19
CA THR A 30 -7.69 -4.62 -2.36
C THR A 30 -8.62 -4.00 -1.33
N ALA A 31 -8.43 -2.70 -1.10
CA ALA A 31 -9.29 -1.88 -0.27
C ALA A 31 -9.30 -0.44 -0.80
N THR A 32 -10.31 0.34 -0.44
CA THR A 32 -10.48 1.71 -0.94
C THR A 32 -10.44 2.77 0.15
N ASP A 33 -10.38 2.39 1.41
CA ASP A 33 -10.26 3.31 2.54
C ASP A 33 -9.57 2.61 3.72
N CYS A 34 -9.31 3.35 4.79
CA CYS A 34 -8.63 2.78 5.95
C CYS A 34 -9.49 1.73 6.66
N ARG A 35 -10.79 1.95 6.73
CA ARG A 35 -11.69 1.01 7.42
C ARG A 35 -11.74 -0.33 6.71
N SER A 36 -12.07 -0.34 5.42
CA SER A 36 -12.08 -1.58 4.65
C SER A 36 -10.68 -2.18 4.57
N GLY A 37 -9.66 -1.33 4.52
CA GLY A 37 -8.26 -1.76 4.52
C GLY A 37 -7.90 -2.55 5.77
N SER A 38 -8.28 -2.07 6.95
CA SER A 38 -8.01 -2.78 8.19
C SER A 38 -8.76 -4.11 8.26
N GLU A 39 -10.00 -4.13 7.78
CA GLU A 39 -10.82 -5.35 7.77
C GLU A 39 -10.26 -6.41 6.81
N VAL A 40 -9.96 -6.01 5.58
CA VAL A 40 -9.39 -6.91 4.57
C VAL A 40 -8.03 -7.43 5.01
N PHE A 41 -7.19 -6.57 5.57
CA PHE A 41 -5.89 -6.99 6.05
C PHE A 41 -6.01 -8.00 7.19
N ALA A 42 -6.90 -7.76 8.15
CA ALA A 42 -7.08 -8.67 9.28
C ALA A 42 -7.48 -10.08 8.81
N GLU A 43 -8.31 -10.15 7.76
CA GLU A 43 -8.74 -11.43 7.20
C GLU A 43 -7.62 -12.16 6.44
N ASN A 44 -6.59 -11.44 5.97
CA ASN A 44 -5.55 -11.97 5.11
C ASN A 44 -4.15 -11.78 5.67
N ALA A 45 -4.00 -11.37 6.93
CA ALA A 45 -2.70 -10.97 7.50
C ALA A 45 -1.62 -12.05 7.35
N ASP A 46 -1.98 -13.31 7.53
CA ASP A 46 -1.00 -14.41 7.42
C ASP A 46 -0.49 -14.60 6.00
N GLN A 47 -1.27 -14.19 5.00
CA GLN A 47 -0.95 -14.39 3.60
C GLN A 47 -0.28 -13.19 2.97
N VAL A 48 -0.50 -11.99 3.50
CA VAL A 48 0.03 -10.76 2.91
C VAL A 48 1.53 -10.66 3.15
N ASP A 49 2.27 -10.50 2.06
CA ASP A 49 3.74 -10.40 2.08
C ASP A 49 4.23 -8.96 2.00
N ILE A 50 3.43 -8.07 1.43
CA ILE A 50 3.77 -6.66 1.28
C ILE A 50 2.48 -5.84 1.11
N ALA A 51 2.48 -4.62 1.63
CA ALA A 51 1.37 -3.70 1.46
C ALA A 51 1.78 -2.49 0.62
N VAL A 52 0.85 -2.02 -0.22
CA VAL A 52 1.01 -0.82 -1.05
C VAL A 52 -0.18 0.08 -0.73
N LEU A 53 0.07 1.22 -0.11
CA LEU A 53 -0.97 2.10 0.42
C LEU A 53 -0.89 3.48 -0.22
N ASP A 54 -2.03 3.99 -0.69
CA ASP A 54 -2.15 5.37 -1.11
C ASP A 54 -1.95 6.28 0.11
N LEU A 55 -1.19 7.35 -0.05
CA LEU A 55 -0.97 8.33 1.01
C LEU A 55 -2.27 8.99 1.47
N ASN A 56 -3.12 9.33 0.53
CA ASN A 56 -4.38 10.05 0.79
C ASN A 56 -5.58 9.20 0.40
N MET A 57 -6.40 8.85 1.37
CA MET A 57 -7.64 8.12 1.16
C MET A 57 -8.56 8.36 2.36
N PRO A 58 -9.83 7.97 2.29
CA PRO A 58 -10.72 8.12 3.44
C PRO A 58 -10.19 7.36 4.66
N ASP A 59 -10.34 7.95 5.83
CA ASP A 59 -9.88 7.38 7.09
C ASP A 59 -10.79 6.24 7.59
N PHE A 60 -10.62 5.84 8.85
CA PHE A 60 -11.40 4.74 9.44
C PHE A 60 -12.89 5.08 9.61
N ASP A 61 -13.25 6.35 9.54
CA ASP A 61 -14.64 6.81 9.61
C ASP A 61 -15.22 7.09 8.21
N GLY A 62 -14.44 6.83 7.16
CA GLY A 62 -14.86 7.07 5.79
C GLY A 62 -14.76 8.53 5.36
N VAL A 63 -14.06 9.35 6.12
CA VAL A 63 -13.90 10.79 5.86
C VAL A 63 -12.57 11.03 5.15
N PRO A 64 -12.54 11.78 4.04
CA PRO A 64 -11.30 12.14 3.38
C PRO A 64 -10.35 12.85 4.35
N LYS A 65 -9.13 12.31 4.46
CA LYS A 65 -8.14 12.85 5.39
C LYS A 65 -6.75 12.80 4.74
N PRO A 66 -6.09 13.94 4.54
CA PRO A 66 -4.71 13.95 4.03
C PRO A 66 -3.81 13.11 4.94
N GLY A 67 -3.06 12.20 4.36
CA GLY A 67 -2.14 11.35 5.12
C GLY A 67 -2.78 10.17 5.83
N ALA A 68 -4.07 9.87 5.55
CA ALA A 68 -4.73 8.73 6.19
C ALA A 68 -4.03 7.39 5.90
N GLY A 69 -3.33 7.29 4.76
CA GLY A 69 -2.53 6.11 4.44
C GLY A 69 -1.44 5.84 5.48
N LEU A 70 -0.94 6.89 6.14
CA LEU A 70 0.05 6.74 7.22
C LEU A 70 -0.60 6.16 8.48
N ASP A 71 -1.84 6.52 8.74
CA ASP A 71 -2.59 5.95 9.87
C ASP A 71 -2.83 4.46 9.63
N LEU A 72 -3.16 4.09 8.40
CA LEU A 72 -3.33 2.68 8.03
C LEU A 72 -1.99 1.94 8.15
N LEU A 73 -0.89 2.55 7.67
CA LEU A 73 0.44 1.98 7.82
C LEU A 73 0.73 1.60 9.28
N THR A 74 0.51 2.54 10.20
CA THR A 74 0.74 2.31 11.63
C THR A 74 -0.10 1.14 12.13
N HIS A 75 -1.37 1.10 11.73
CA HIS A 75 -2.31 0.05 12.12
C HIS A 75 -1.85 -1.32 11.64
N LEU A 76 -1.42 -1.43 10.37
CA LEU A 76 -0.94 -2.70 9.81
C LEU A 76 0.36 -3.16 10.46
N LYS A 77 1.28 -2.23 10.73
CA LYS A 77 2.55 -2.56 11.37
C LYS A 77 2.38 -3.00 12.82
N GLU A 78 1.33 -2.55 13.50
CA GLU A 78 0.99 -3.05 14.84
C GLU A 78 0.59 -4.52 14.79
N GLN A 79 -0.13 -4.93 13.74
CA GLN A 79 -0.56 -6.31 13.57
C GLN A 79 0.54 -7.20 13.03
N LYS A 80 1.39 -6.67 12.17
CA LYS A 80 2.47 -7.44 11.52
C LYS A 80 3.72 -6.55 11.41
N PRO A 81 4.53 -6.47 12.49
CA PRO A 81 5.68 -5.55 12.52
C PRO A 81 6.70 -5.76 11.42
N SER A 82 6.83 -6.96 10.89
CA SER A 82 7.78 -7.27 9.82
C SER A 82 7.25 -6.94 8.42
N LEU A 83 5.99 -6.50 8.30
CA LEU A 83 5.38 -6.24 7.00
C LEU A 83 6.08 -5.09 6.27
N PRO A 84 6.62 -5.33 5.06
CA PRO A 84 7.09 -4.22 4.24
C PRO A 84 5.90 -3.42 3.72
N VAL A 85 6.02 -2.09 3.71
CA VAL A 85 4.97 -1.20 3.25
C VAL A 85 5.54 -0.17 2.29
N ILE A 86 4.91 -0.04 1.13
CA ILE A 86 5.22 1.01 0.15
C ILE A 86 4.09 2.03 0.20
N ILE A 87 4.43 3.32 0.26
CA ILE A 87 3.46 4.40 0.19
C ILE A 87 3.41 4.93 -1.24
N LEU A 88 2.22 4.94 -1.84
CA LEU A 88 1.96 5.58 -3.13
C LEU A 88 1.68 7.05 -2.91
N THR A 89 2.29 7.91 -3.70
CA THR A 89 2.18 9.35 -3.55
C THR A 89 2.03 10.03 -4.91
N ALA A 90 1.37 11.18 -4.92
CA ALA A 90 1.41 12.08 -6.06
C ALA A 90 2.77 12.78 -6.08
N TYR A 91 3.18 13.23 -7.27
CA TYR A 91 4.50 13.85 -7.45
C TYR A 91 4.74 15.02 -6.48
N ASP A 92 3.73 15.84 -6.23
CA ASP A 92 3.83 17.02 -5.38
C ASP A 92 3.75 16.71 -3.87
N GLU A 93 3.61 15.45 -3.48
CA GLU A 93 3.50 15.04 -2.08
C GLU A 93 4.68 14.21 -1.61
N VAL A 94 5.80 14.25 -2.33
CA VAL A 94 6.99 13.46 -2.03
C VAL A 94 7.54 13.72 -0.61
N THR A 95 7.46 14.97 -0.12
CA THR A 95 7.93 15.30 1.22
C THR A 95 7.16 14.53 2.29
N LYS A 96 5.83 14.44 2.14
CA LYS A 96 5.00 13.66 3.07
C LYS A 96 5.34 12.18 3.03
N ALA A 97 5.63 11.67 1.82
CA ALA A 97 6.03 10.28 1.66
C ALA A 97 7.37 9.99 2.34
N LYS A 98 8.30 10.93 2.31
CA LYS A 98 9.59 10.80 3.01
C LYS A 98 9.38 10.77 4.52
N ASP A 99 8.45 11.57 5.04
CA ASP A 99 8.10 11.53 6.46
C ASP A 99 7.51 10.16 6.83
N ALA A 100 6.76 9.55 5.90
CA ALA A 100 6.21 8.21 6.08
C ALA A 100 7.30 7.15 6.19
N ALA A 101 8.40 7.30 5.48
CA ALA A 101 9.51 6.35 5.55
C ALA A 101 10.08 6.29 6.96
N SER A 102 10.14 7.43 7.67
CA SER A 102 10.60 7.44 9.07
C SER A 102 9.56 6.84 10.02
N GLY A 103 8.29 6.73 9.59
CA GLY A 103 7.20 6.11 10.35
C GLY A 103 7.06 4.60 10.14
N GLY A 104 7.95 3.98 9.37
CA GLY A 104 7.93 2.53 9.16
C GLY A 104 7.68 2.06 7.74
N ALA A 105 7.53 2.98 6.78
CA ALA A 105 7.43 2.60 5.37
C ALA A 105 8.79 2.12 4.86
N SER A 106 8.78 1.05 4.05
CA SER A 106 10.00 0.51 3.44
C SER A 106 10.44 1.36 2.26
N ALA A 107 9.49 1.98 1.56
CA ALA A 107 9.75 2.81 0.39
C ALA A 107 8.53 3.65 0.08
N PHE A 108 8.68 4.60 -0.84
CA PHE A 108 7.57 5.32 -1.43
C PHE A 108 7.69 5.28 -2.94
N PHE A 109 6.56 5.46 -3.62
CA PHE A 109 6.51 5.34 -5.07
C PHE A 109 5.54 6.36 -5.64
N VAL A 110 5.97 7.11 -6.65
CA VAL A 110 5.12 8.09 -7.32
C VAL A 110 4.19 7.35 -8.29
N LYS A 111 2.89 7.63 -8.19
CA LYS A 111 1.88 7.00 -9.05
C LYS A 111 2.15 7.26 -10.54
N GLY A 112 1.74 6.33 -11.39
CA GLY A 112 1.81 6.46 -12.84
C GLY A 112 2.84 5.58 -13.53
N ARG A 113 3.62 4.81 -12.80
CA ARG A 113 4.65 3.93 -13.38
C ARG A 113 4.51 2.52 -12.80
N GLU A 114 3.41 1.84 -13.09
CA GLU A 114 3.06 0.56 -12.47
C GLU A 114 4.16 -0.50 -12.64
N GLN A 115 4.85 -0.53 -13.78
CA GLN A 115 5.93 -1.51 -13.95
C GLN A 115 7.10 -1.24 -12.99
N GLY A 116 7.41 0.03 -12.73
CA GLY A 116 8.41 0.39 -11.72
C GLY A 116 8.01 -0.07 -10.33
N LEU A 117 6.71 -0.06 -10.03
CA LEU A 117 6.20 -0.56 -8.76
C LEU A 117 6.44 -2.07 -8.63
N VAL A 118 6.21 -2.83 -9.69
CA VAL A 118 6.49 -4.28 -9.71
C VAL A 118 7.96 -4.53 -9.40
N ASP A 119 8.85 -3.78 -10.05
CA ASP A 119 10.30 -3.91 -9.83
C ASP A 119 10.68 -3.59 -8.39
N LEU A 120 10.07 -2.55 -7.81
CA LEU A 120 10.32 -2.16 -6.42
C LEU A 120 9.84 -3.23 -5.44
N ILE A 121 8.65 -3.78 -5.66
CA ILE A 121 8.12 -4.86 -4.83
C ILE A 121 9.06 -6.06 -4.87
N GLN A 122 9.48 -6.46 -6.06
CA GLN A 122 10.38 -7.58 -6.24
C GLN A 122 11.71 -7.36 -5.50
N LYS A 123 12.25 -6.16 -5.60
CA LYS A 123 13.49 -5.78 -4.90
C LYS A 123 13.33 -5.89 -3.38
N ILE A 124 12.26 -5.32 -2.84
CA ILE A 124 12.02 -5.33 -1.39
C ILE A 124 11.87 -6.77 -0.87
N LEU A 125 11.11 -7.59 -1.56
CA LEU A 125 10.88 -8.97 -1.15
C LEU A 125 12.13 -9.83 -1.28
N THR A 126 12.99 -9.53 -2.24
CA THR A 126 14.24 -10.27 -2.45
C THR A 126 15.29 -9.91 -1.41
N GLU A 127 15.30 -8.67 -0.92
CA GLU A 127 16.28 -8.18 0.05
C GLU A 127 15.92 -8.48 1.50
N SER A 128 14.70 -8.93 1.76
CA SER A 128 14.22 -9.17 3.13
C SER A 128 14.64 -10.55 3.70
#